data_d082f495e26957c1146c39540f89215d
#
_entry.id   d082f495e26957c1146c39540f89215d
#
_cell.length_a   1.000
_cell.length_b   1.000
_cell.length_c   1.000
_cell.angle_alpha   90.00
_cell.angle_beta   90.00
_cell.angle_gamma   90.00
#
_symmetry.space_group_name_H-M   'P 1'
#
loop_
_entity.id
_entity.type
_entity.pdbx_description
1 polymer ?
#
loop_
_entity_poly.entity_id
_entity_poly.type
_entity_poly.pdbx_seq_one_letter_code
_entity_poly.pdbx_strand_id
1 'polypeptide(L)'
;CSDPMIMGEHLCEMSYDDFFKGCYRSHRIGRHVIPTIQENEMISLTRNHLAKLDLENSFSKLYHVLSHTQTLIDEYQDDAGHVWSSLLDMNLGYYLTGTHQLYAEYLVFLSTLNNKYRMFIEYANTSITLSKKWNTVRNIIYKSYLKDNYQECLSMLLKEVEQIRDISIALKTNVIRCITSIQV
;
A
#
# COMPACT_ATOMS: atom_id res chain seq x y z
N CYS A 1 15.75 -13.74 -11.11
CA CYS A 1 15.18 -12.47 -10.64
C CYS A 1 15.58 -11.38 -11.62
N SER A 2 14.62 -10.83 -12.33
CA SER A 2 14.83 -9.66 -13.20
C SER A 2 14.41 -8.42 -12.42
N ASP A 3 15.34 -7.50 -12.19
CA ASP A 3 15.04 -6.18 -11.64
C ASP A 3 14.70 -5.25 -12.82
N PRO A 4 13.46 -4.77 -12.94
CA PRO A 4 13.07 -3.91 -14.06
C PRO A 4 13.74 -2.54 -14.05
N MET A 5 14.41 -2.15 -12.98
CA MET A 5 15.17 -0.89 -12.91
C MET A 5 16.55 -0.97 -13.55
N ILE A 6 17.07 -2.16 -13.85
CA ILE A 6 18.39 -2.37 -14.50
C ILE A 6 18.23 -2.64 -16.00
N MET A 7 17.01 -2.63 -16.51
CA MET A 7 16.71 -2.92 -17.91
C MET A 7 16.95 -1.70 -18.81
N GLY A 8 18.21 -1.48 -19.21
CA GLY A 8 18.48 -1.09 -20.59
C GLY A 8 18.02 -2.22 -21.52
N GLU A 9 17.96 -1.99 -22.80
CA GLU A 9 17.36 -2.84 -23.86
C GLU A 9 17.82 -4.32 -23.91
N HIS A 10 18.56 -4.83 -22.93
CA HIS A 10 19.04 -6.20 -22.85
C HIS A 10 18.73 -6.81 -21.48
N LEU A 11 17.94 -7.87 -21.49
CA LEU A 11 17.80 -8.79 -20.35
C LEU A 11 19.19 -9.40 -20.08
N CYS A 12 19.80 -9.05 -18.95
CA CYS A 12 20.96 -9.77 -18.44
C CYS A 12 20.47 -10.94 -17.60
N GLU A 13 20.61 -12.16 -18.10
CA GLU A 13 20.54 -13.35 -17.27
C GLU A 13 21.78 -13.39 -16.37
N MET A 14 21.58 -13.23 -15.08
CA MET A 14 22.63 -13.35 -14.07
C MET A 14 22.45 -14.67 -13.33
N SER A 15 23.55 -15.43 -13.20
CA SER A 15 23.50 -16.64 -12.39
C SER A 15 23.22 -16.28 -10.92
N TYR A 16 22.61 -17.20 -10.16
CA TYR A 16 22.36 -17.00 -8.73
C TYR A 16 23.65 -16.67 -7.97
N ASP A 17 24.75 -17.32 -8.32
CA ASP A 17 26.08 -17.10 -7.71
C ASP A 17 26.65 -15.72 -8.02
N ASP A 18 26.45 -15.21 -9.23
CA ASP A 18 26.92 -13.88 -9.63
C ASP A 18 26.06 -12.78 -8.99
N PHE A 19 24.76 -12.99 -8.84
CA PHE A 19 23.89 -12.11 -8.08
C PHE A 19 24.35 -11.96 -6.62
N PHE A 20 24.65 -13.07 -5.95
CA PHE A 20 25.12 -13.02 -4.56
C PHE A 20 26.54 -12.48 -4.41
N LYS A 21 27.42 -12.64 -5.39
CA LYS A 21 28.75 -12.03 -5.39
C LYS A 21 28.70 -10.51 -5.57
N GLY A 22 27.71 -9.99 -6.31
CA GLY A 22 27.47 -8.55 -6.52
C GLY A 22 26.80 -7.86 -5.34
N CYS A 23 26.14 -8.60 -4.44
CA CYS A 23 25.48 -8.03 -3.27
C CYS A 23 26.51 -7.72 -2.17
N TYR A 24 26.81 -6.45 -1.94
CA TYR A 24 27.71 -5.97 -0.87
C TYR A 24 27.27 -6.33 0.56
N ARG A 25 26.03 -6.80 0.77
CA ARG A 25 25.49 -7.33 2.01
C ARG A 25 24.58 -8.51 1.72
N SER A 26 25.17 -9.67 1.45
CA SER A 26 24.39 -10.91 1.55
C SER A 26 24.19 -11.24 3.05
N HIS A 27 23.00 -10.98 3.56
CA HIS A 27 22.59 -11.69 4.75
C HIS A 27 22.46 -13.17 4.36
N ARG A 28 23.28 -14.03 4.94
CA ARG A 28 23.05 -15.45 4.88
C ARG A 28 21.65 -15.69 5.47
N ILE A 29 20.69 -15.91 4.61
CA ILE A 29 19.40 -16.46 5.02
C ILE A 29 19.72 -17.90 5.38
N GLY A 30 20.09 -18.13 6.66
CA GLY A 30 20.13 -19.46 7.20
C GLY A 30 18.77 -20.09 6.95
N ARG A 31 18.67 -21.40 6.87
CA ARG A 31 17.40 -22.10 6.99
C ARG A 31 16.86 -21.78 8.40
N HIS A 32 16.22 -20.61 8.53
CA HIS A 32 15.38 -20.39 9.68
C HIS A 32 14.24 -21.39 9.53
N VAL A 33 14.13 -22.29 10.47
CA VAL A 33 12.88 -23.00 10.71
C VAL A 33 11.87 -21.89 10.92
N ILE A 34 11.04 -21.64 9.92
CA ILE A 34 9.94 -20.70 10.06
C ILE A 34 9.10 -21.28 11.19
N PRO A 35 9.03 -20.62 12.36
CA PRO A 35 8.24 -21.16 13.45
C PRO A 35 6.83 -21.34 12.91
N THR A 36 6.24 -22.50 13.12
CA THR A 36 4.86 -22.76 12.72
C THR A 36 4.00 -21.86 13.60
N ILE A 37 3.64 -20.68 13.10
CA ILE A 37 2.75 -19.77 13.81
C ILE A 37 1.39 -20.46 13.86
N GLN A 38 0.85 -20.63 15.05
CA GLN A 38 -0.46 -21.24 15.23
C GLN A 38 -1.56 -20.29 14.69
N GLU A 39 -2.64 -20.87 14.18
CA GLU A 39 -3.79 -20.12 13.64
C GLU A 39 -4.26 -19.02 14.60
N ASN A 40 -4.45 -19.35 15.88
CA ASN A 40 -4.94 -18.41 16.89
C ASN A 40 -3.95 -17.24 17.13
N GLU A 41 -2.65 -17.50 17.07
CA GLU A 41 -1.62 -16.51 17.22
C GLU A 41 -1.64 -15.54 16.04
N MET A 42 -1.75 -16.04 14.81
CA MET A 42 -1.84 -15.24 13.59
C MET A 42 -3.06 -14.33 13.61
N ILE A 43 -4.21 -14.84 13.97
CA ILE A 43 -5.46 -14.08 14.08
C ILE A 43 -5.36 -13.01 15.19
N SER A 44 -4.76 -13.35 16.32
CA SER A 44 -4.52 -12.39 17.41
C SER A 44 -3.58 -11.27 17.00
N LEU A 45 -2.48 -11.59 16.31
CA LEU A 45 -1.53 -10.62 15.78
C LEU A 45 -2.22 -9.67 14.77
N THR A 46 -3.05 -10.22 13.89
CA THR A 46 -3.81 -9.42 12.92
C THR A 46 -4.73 -8.42 13.62
N ARG A 47 -5.50 -8.88 14.60
CA ARG A 47 -6.39 -8.01 15.40
C ARG A 47 -5.61 -6.91 16.11
N ASN A 48 -4.52 -7.28 16.77
CA ASN A 48 -3.70 -6.34 17.54
C ASN A 48 -3.03 -5.29 16.64
N HIS A 49 -2.59 -5.70 15.45
CA HIS A 49 -2.03 -4.78 14.47
C HIS A 49 -3.09 -3.78 13.98
N LEU A 50 -4.25 -4.28 13.53
CA LEU A 50 -5.33 -3.43 13.06
C LEU A 50 -5.85 -2.47 14.15
N ALA A 51 -5.93 -2.91 15.40
CA ALA A 51 -6.37 -2.08 16.51
C ALA A 51 -5.46 -0.87 16.74
N LYS A 52 -4.16 -1.00 16.46
CA LYS A 52 -3.17 0.08 16.61
C LYS A 52 -3.16 1.09 15.46
N LEU A 53 -3.78 0.78 14.31
CA LEU A 53 -3.80 1.68 13.17
C LEU A 53 -4.74 2.86 13.46
N ASP A 54 -4.20 4.05 13.48
CA ASP A 54 -4.96 5.30 13.54
C ASP A 54 -5.18 5.84 12.13
N LEU A 55 -6.18 5.30 11.44
CA LEU A 55 -6.50 5.68 10.07
C LEU A 55 -7.03 7.11 9.98
N GLU A 56 -7.82 7.57 10.95
CA GLU A 56 -8.38 8.92 10.97
C GLU A 56 -7.26 9.97 10.95
N ASN A 57 -6.32 9.86 11.87
CA ASN A 57 -5.18 10.76 11.94
C ASN A 57 -4.29 10.65 10.68
N SER A 58 -4.09 9.44 10.16
CA SER A 58 -3.29 9.23 8.94
C SER A 58 -3.91 9.92 7.74
N PHE A 59 -5.22 9.78 7.54
CA PHE A 59 -5.94 10.46 6.46
C PHE A 59 -6.02 11.97 6.67
N SER A 60 -6.18 12.46 7.91
CA SER A 60 -6.15 13.88 8.23
C SER A 60 -4.81 14.51 7.80
N LYS A 61 -3.69 13.87 8.12
CA LYS A 61 -2.37 14.32 7.67
C LYS A 61 -2.24 14.30 6.14
N LEU A 62 -2.74 13.26 5.49
CA LEU A 62 -2.72 13.18 4.03
C LEU A 62 -3.53 14.31 3.39
N TYR A 63 -4.73 14.61 3.88
CA TYR A 63 -5.55 15.74 3.43
C TYR A 63 -4.80 17.07 3.57
N HIS A 64 -4.15 17.27 4.71
CA HIS A 64 -3.36 18.47 4.94
C HIS A 64 -2.25 18.61 3.89
N VAL A 65 -1.46 17.56 3.66
CA VAL A 65 -0.39 17.56 2.67
C VAL A 65 -0.95 17.87 1.28
N LEU A 66 -1.98 17.14 0.84
CA LEU A 66 -2.56 17.31 -0.50
C LEU A 66 -3.12 18.73 -0.69
N SER A 67 -3.77 19.29 0.33
CA SER A 67 -4.35 20.65 0.25
C SER A 67 -3.29 21.76 0.18
N HIS A 68 -2.08 21.53 0.71
CA HIS A 68 -0.99 22.50 0.70
C HIS A 68 0.01 22.30 -0.43
N THR A 69 -0.16 21.26 -1.22
CA THR A 69 0.80 20.93 -2.30
C THR A 69 0.92 22.04 -3.34
N GLN A 70 -0.18 22.72 -3.71
CA GLN A 70 -0.10 23.82 -4.65
C GLN A 70 0.76 24.97 -4.11
N THR A 71 0.58 25.32 -2.84
CA THR A 71 1.42 26.35 -2.19
C THR A 71 2.90 25.98 -2.23
N LEU A 72 3.23 24.71 -1.99
CA LEU A 72 4.60 24.22 -2.07
C LEU A 72 5.13 24.29 -3.52
N ILE A 73 4.33 23.96 -4.51
CA ILE A 73 4.71 24.07 -5.92
C ILE A 73 5.00 25.54 -6.28
N ASP A 74 4.15 26.46 -5.81
CA ASP A 74 4.29 27.90 -6.09
C ASP A 74 5.49 28.52 -5.36
N GLU A 75 5.79 28.08 -4.14
CA GLU A 75 6.93 28.56 -3.35
C GLU A 75 8.28 28.05 -3.89
N TYR A 76 8.30 26.83 -4.42
CA TYR A 76 9.49 26.17 -4.93
C TYR A 76 9.52 26.12 -6.47
N GLN A 77 9.21 27.24 -7.14
CA GLN A 77 9.10 27.31 -8.61
C GLN A 77 10.34 26.76 -9.34
N ASP A 78 11.54 27.06 -8.83
CA ASP A 78 12.78 26.58 -9.41
C ASP A 78 13.05 25.08 -9.17
N ASP A 79 12.26 24.46 -8.29
CA ASP A 79 12.40 23.06 -7.85
C ASP A 79 11.04 22.33 -7.80
N ALA A 80 10.03 22.85 -8.52
CA ALA A 80 8.70 22.25 -8.60
C ALA A 80 8.76 20.77 -9.03
N GLY A 81 9.76 20.40 -9.81
CA GLY A 81 10.05 19.02 -10.16
C GLY A 81 10.29 18.13 -8.94
N HIS A 82 10.92 18.63 -7.89
CA HIS A 82 11.13 17.89 -6.63
C HIS A 82 9.83 17.73 -5.82
N VAL A 83 8.97 18.73 -5.78
CA VAL A 83 7.65 18.62 -5.12
C VAL A 83 6.82 17.56 -5.83
N TRP A 84 6.77 17.59 -7.16
CA TRP A 84 6.05 16.62 -7.98
C TRP A 84 6.65 15.21 -7.86
N SER A 85 7.99 15.07 -7.94
CA SER A 85 8.64 13.77 -7.76
C SER A 85 8.39 13.24 -6.36
N SER A 86 8.46 14.07 -5.33
CA SER A 86 8.14 13.68 -3.97
C SER A 86 6.70 13.18 -3.82
N LEU A 87 5.72 13.84 -4.45
CA LEU A 87 4.32 13.37 -4.47
C LEU A 87 4.15 12.05 -5.22
N LEU A 88 4.84 11.90 -6.35
CA LEU A 88 4.80 10.69 -7.16
C LEU A 88 5.64 9.58 -6.54
N ASP A 89 6.82 9.94 -5.98
CA ASP A 89 7.75 9.04 -5.32
C ASP A 89 7.37 8.73 -3.86
N MET A 90 6.57 9.58 -3.20
CA MET A 90 5.96 9.24 -1.90
C MET A 90 5.10 7.98 -2.02
N ASN A 91 5.17 7.38 -3.21
CA ASN A 91 4.67 6.05 -3.43
C ASN A 91 3.21 5.88 -3.03
N LEU A 92 2.45 7.02 -2.98
CA LEU A 92 1.01 6.98 -2.73
C LEU A 92 0.34 5.94 -3.63
N GLY A 93 0.83 5.81 -4.88
CA GLY A 93 0.34 4.80 -5.79
C GLY A 93 1.00 3.43 -5.59
N TYR A 94 2.33 3.35 -5.60
CA TYR A 94 3.02 2.07 -5.66
C TYR A 94 2.95 1.30 -4.33
N TYR A 95 3.34 1.93 -3.22
CA TYR A 95 3.30 1.26 -1.91
C TYR A 95 1.88 0.97 -1.44
N LEU A 96 0.96 1.93 -1.58
CA LEU A 96 -0.40 1.73 -1.12
C LEU A 96 -1.15 0.73 -1.99
N THR A 97 -0.95 0.78 -3.32
CA THR A 97 -1.50 -0.22 -4.24
C THR A 97 -0.97 -1.62 -3.92
N GLY A 98 0.35 -1.77 -3.80
CA GLY A 98 0.99 -3.05 -3.48
C GLY A 98 0.63 -3.56 -2.09
N THR A 99 0.60 -2.68 -1.09
CA THR A 99 0.22 -3.05 0.28
C THR A 99 -1.20 -3.59 0.34
N HIS A 100 -2.16 -2.99 -0.37
CA HIS A 100 -3.53 -3.49 -0.40
C HIS A 100 -3.66 -4.81 -1.16
N GLN A 101 -2.85 -5.04 -2.19
CA GLN A 101 -2.79 -6.34 -2.87
C GLN A 101 -2.25 -7.42 -1.95
N LEU A 102 -1.11 -7.19 -1.29
CA LEU A 102 -0.54 -8.13 -0.33
C LEU A 102 -1.50 -8.40 0.85
N TYR A 103 -2.20 -7.37 1.31
CA TYR A 103 -3.20 -7.55 2.36
C TYR A 103 -4.40 -8.39 1.87
N ALA A 104 -4.82 -8.22 0.63
CA ALA A 104 -5.86 -9.06 0.04
C ALA A 104 -5.41 -10.54 -0.04
N GLU A 105 -4.20 -10.80 -0.50
CA GLU A 105 -3.62 -12.16 -0.54
C GLU A 105 -3.55 -12.77 0.85
N TYR A 106 -3.14 -11.98 1.85
CA TYR A 106 -3.12 -12.41 3.24
C TYR A 106 -4.53 -12.76 3.76
N LEU A 107 -5.55 -11.96 3.46
CA LEU A 107 -6.93 -12.26 3.84
C LEU A 107 -7.48 -13.52 3.14
N VAL A 108 -7.13 -13.73 1.86
CA VAL A 108 -7.42 -14.98 1.15
C VAL A 108 -6.76 -16.15 1.85
N PHE A 109 -5.47 -16.03 2.18
CA PHE A 109 -4.75 -17.07 2.93
C PHE A 109 -5.46 -17.38 4.25
N LEU A 110 -5.81 -16.38 5.06
CA LEU A 110 -6.56 -16.59 6.30
C LEU A 110 -7.87 -17.35 6.06
N SER A 111 -8.57 -17.06 4.96
CA SER A 111 -9.83 -17.73 4.62
C SER A 111 -9.67 -19.23 4.34
N THR A 112 -8.46 -19.69 4.00
CA THR A 112 -8.16 -21.11 3.74
C THR A 112 -7.84 -21.91 4.99
N LEU A 113 -7.51 -21.24 6.10
CA LEU A 113 -7.12 -21.91 7.35
C LEU A 113 -8.30 -22.66 7.99
N ASN A 114 -9.49 -22.09 7.92
CA ASN A 114 -10.69 -22.69 8.49
C ASN A 114 -11.95 -22.08 7.84
N ASN A 115 -13.01 -22.88 7.70
CA ASN A 115 -14.30 -22.42 7.14
C ASN A 115 -14.91 -21.22 7.88
N LYS A 116 -14.64 -21.08 9.18
CA LYS A 116 -15.09 -19.92 9.98
C LYS A 116 -14.52 -18.59 9.49
N TYR A 117 -13.40 -18.61 8.72
CA TYR A 117 -12.75 -17.43 8.16
C TYR A 117 -13.15 -17.11 6.72
N ARG A 118 -14.14 -17.82 6.16
CA ARG A 118 -14.56 -17.64 4.75
C ARG A 118 -14.95 -16.19 4.41
N MET A 119 -15.45 -15.43 5.37
CA MET A 119 -15.78 -14.01 5.22
C MET A 119 -14.56 -13.15 4.81
N PHE A 120 -13.34 -13.57 5.08
CA PHE A 120 -12.15 -12.81 4.68
C PHE A 120 -11.99 -12.70 3.16
N ILE A 121 -12.62 -13.55 2.36
CA ILE A 121 -12.64 -13.41 0.89
C ILE A 121 -13.33 -12.10 0.47
N GLU A 122 -14.42 -11.71 1.13
CA GLU A 122 -15.12 -10.46 0.84
C GLU A 122 -14.26 -9.25 1.22
N TYR A 123 -13.56 -9.34 2.34
CA TYR A 123 -12.63 -8.29 2.78
C TYR A 123 -11.40 -8.20 1.87
N ALA A 124 -10.92 -9.31 1.33
CA ALA A 124 -9.87 -9.33 0.31
C ALA A 124 -10.32 -8.58 -0.96
N ASN A 125 -11.54 -8.79 -1.44
CA ASN A 125 -12.10 -8.07 -2.58
C ASN A 125 -12.20 -6.56 -2.30
N THR A 126 -12.55 -6.18 -1.08
CA THR A 126 -12.56 -4.78 -0.65
C THR A 126 -11.15 -4.18 -0.68
N SER A 127 -10.14 -4.94 -0.23
CA SER A 127 -8.74 -4.51 -0.29
C SER A 127 -8.24 -4.34 -1.73
N ILE A 128 -8.63 -5.22 -2.65
CA ILE A 128 -8.34 -5.07 -4.09
C ILE A 128 -9.01 -3.80 -4.64
N THR A 129 -10.21 -3.48 -4.19
CA THR A 129 -10.90 -2.24 -4.59
C THR A 129 -10.13 -1.01 -4.11
N LEU A 130 -9.61 -1.01 -2.89
CA LEU A 130 -8.73 0.04 -2.36
C LEU A 130 -7.46 0.19 -3.19
N SER A 131 -6.82 -0.91 -3.57
CA SER A 131 -5.66 -0.91 -4.46
C SER A 131 -5.95 -0.17 -5.78
N LYS A 132 -7.09 -0.47 -6.41
CA LYS A 132 -7.51 0.19 -7.65
C LYS A 132 -7.79 1.68 -7.46
N LYS A 133 -8.39 2.07 -6.34
CA LYS A 133 -8.65 3.48 -6.00
C LYS A 133 -7.36 4.27 -5.77
N TRP A 134 -6.38 3.70 -5.09
CA TRP A 134 -5.06 4.32 -4.96
C TRP A 134 -4.37 4.51 -6.31
N ASN A 135 -4.55 3.59 -7.23
CA ASN A 135 -4.05 3.74 -8.60
C ASN A 135 -4.76 4.91 -9.34
N THR A 136 -6.05 5.13 -9.06
CA THR A 136 -6.77 6.30 -9.58
C THR A 136 -6.19 7.60 -9.02
N VAL A 137 -5.94 7.67 -7.70
CA VAL A 137 -5.29 8.83 -7.06
C VAL A 137 -3.94 9.13 -7.70
N ARG A 138 -3.09 8.12 -7.86
CA ARG A 138 -1.80 8.24 -8.56
C ARG A 138 -1.97 8.82 -9.98
N ASN A 139 -2.92 8.30 -10.73
CA ASN A 139 -3.16 8.74 -12.09
C ASN A 139 -3.67 10.19 -12.16
N ILE A 140 -4.45 10.65 -11.17
CA ILE A 140 -4.87 12.05 -11.05
C ILE A 140 -3.65 12.93 -10.83
N ILE A 141 -2.79 12.59 -9.85
CA ILE A 141 -1.57 13.35 -9.54
C ILE A 141 -0.65 13.40 -10.77
N TYR A 142 -0.43 12.27 -11.44
CA TYR A 142 0.42 12.21 -12.63
C TYR A 142 -0.12 13.07 -13.79
N LYS A 143 -1.43 13.03 -14.03
CA LYS A 143 -2.06 13.87 -15.04
C LYS A 143 -1.98 15.37 -14.69
N SER A 144 -2.13 15.70 -13.41
CA SER A 144 -1.98 17.07 -12.93
C SER A 144 -0.57 17.60 -13.15
N TYR A 145 0.44 16.78 -12.90
CA TYR A 145 1.85 17.07 -13.20
C TYR A 145 2.05 17.36 -14.69
N LEU A 146 1.59 16.46 -15.58
CA LEU A 146 1.78 16.62 -17.03
C LEU A 146 1.09 17.87 -17.60
N LYS A 147 0.03 18.35 -16.96
CA LYS A 147 -0.77 19.51 -17.41
C LYS A 147 -0.48 20.78 -16.65
N ASP A 148 0.34 20.71 -15.62
CA ASP A 148 0.61 21.81 -14.68
C ASP A 148 -0.69 22.42 -14.12
N ASN A 149 -1.64 21.56 -13.70
CA ASN A 149 -2.97 21.99 -13.26
C ASN A 149 -3.43 21.32 -11.96
N TYR A 150 -2.55 21.23 -10.97
CA TYR A 150 -2.85 20.56 -9.69
C TYR A 150 -4.10 21.12 -9.00
N GLN A 151 -4.24 22.44 -8.95
CA GLN A 151 -5.37 23.10 -8.31
C GLN A 151 -6.72 22.72 -8.94
N GLU A 152 -6.78 22.53 -10.24
CA GLU A 152 -8.00 22.10 -10.93
C GLU A 152 -8.39 20.66 -10.57
N CYS A 153 -7.39 19.81 -10.30
CA CYS A 153 -7.60 18.40 -9.98
C CYS A 153 -7.80 18.15 -8.48
N LEU A 154 -7.48 19.13 -7.63
CA LEU A 154 -7.46 18.97 -6.16
C LEU A 154 -8.81 18.49 -5.60
N SER A 155 -9.91 19.06 -6.03
CA SER A 155 -11.25 18.68 -5.54
C SER A 155 -11.58 17.21 -5.87
N MET A 156 -11.21 16.77 -7.06
CA MET A 156 -11.40 15.37 -7.48
C MET A 156 -10.47 14.43 -6.70
N LEU A 157 -9.22 14.84 -6.49
CA LEU A 157 -8.24 14.11 -5.70
C LEU A 157 -8.70 13.90 -4.25
N LEU A 158 -9.13 14.97 -3.58
CA LEU A 158 -9.61 14.92 -2.21
C LEU A 158 -10.86 14.04 -2.09
N LYS A 159 -11.78 14.10 -3.05
CA LYS A 159 -12.96 13.24 -3.09
C LYS A 159 -12.61 11.75 -3.19
N GLU A 160 -11.64 11.39 -4.04
CA GLU A 160 -11.18 9.99 -4.14
C GLU A 160 -10.52 9.53 -2.85
N VAL A 161 -9.70 10.37 -2.22
CA VAL A 161 -9.05 10.05 -0.94
C VAL A 161 -10.08 9.90 0.18
N GLU A 162 -11.15 10.71 0.19
CA GLU A 162 -12.27 10.55 1.13
C GLU A 162 -12.95 9.19 0.99
N GLN A 163 -13.27 8.78 -0.21
CA GLN A 163 -13.83 7.44 -0.44
C GLN A 163 -12.90 6.32 0.02
N ILE A 164 -11.60 6.46 -0.24
CA ILE A 164 -10.59 5.49 0.22
C ILE A 164 -10.58 5.44 1.75
N ARG A 165 -10.61 6.58 2.44
CA ARG A 165 -10.69 6.67 3.90
C ARG A 165 -11.87 5.86 4.43
N ASP A 166 -13.06 6.15 3.92
CA ASP A 166 -14.29 5.53 4.40
C ASP A 166 -14.29 4.01 4.21
N ILE A 167 -13.84 3.54 3.04
CA ILE A 167 -13.70 2.11 2.75
C ILE A 167 -12.63 1.48 3.66
N SER A 168 -11.50 2.15 3.91
CA SER A 168 -10.41 1.64 4.75
C SER A 168 -10.85 1.49 6.20
N ILE A 169 -11.57 2.47 6.75
CA ILE A 169 -12.10 2.44 8.12
C ILE A 169 -13.15 1.33 8.24
N ALA A 170 -14.05 1.20 7.27
CA ALA A 170 -15.04 0.14 7.24
C ALA A 170 -14.38 -1.24 7.16
N LEU A 171 -13.39 -1.42 6.29
CA LEU A 171 -12.63 -2.67 6.16
C LEU A 171 -11.97 -3.05 7.47
N LYS A 172 -11.20 -2.13 8.09
CA LYS A 172 -10.56 -2.34 9.40
C LYS A 172 -11.58 -2.79 10.45
N THR A 173 -12.69 -2.07 10.56
CA THR A 173 -13.73 -2.32 11.56
C THR A 173 -14.36 -3.70 11.35
N ASN A 174 -14.67 -4.06 10.11
CA ASN A 174 -15.31 -5.31 9.77
C ASN A 174 -14.38 -6.51 10.01
N VAL A 175 -13.09 -6.39 9.67
CA VAL A 175 -12.10 -7.45 9.94
C VAL A 175 -11.94 -7.65 11.45
N ILE A 176 -11.81 -6.59 12.24
CA ILE A 176 -11.70 -6.70 13.71
C ILE A 176 -12.96 -7.36 14.29
N ARG A 177 -14.16 -6.93 13.85
CA ARG A 177 -15.44 -7.52 14.31
C ARG A 177 -15.53 -8.99 13.97
N CYS A 178 -15.16 -9.38 12.75
CA CYS A 178 -15.15 -10.77 12.31
C CYS A 178 -14.21 -11.61 13.19
N ILE A 179 -12.98 -11.15 13.41
CA ILE A 179 -12.02 -11.85 14.28
C ILE A 179 -12.57 -12.01 15.70
N THR A 180 -13.16 -10.96 16.25
CA THR A 180 -13.72 -11.00 17.62
C THR A 180 -14.88 -11.97 17.73
N SER A 181 -15.76 -12.05 16.73
CA SER A 181 -16.89 -12.98 16.73
C SER A 181 -16.50 -14.45 16.57
N ILE A 182 -15.33 -14.72 16.04
CA ILE A 182 -14.83 -16.10 15.83
C ILE A 182 -14.10 -16.63 17.07
N GLN A 183 -13.59 -15.75 17.92
CA GLN A 183 -12.86 -16.13 19.15
C GLN A 183 -13.77 -16.41 20.34
N VAL A 184 -15.08 -16.18 20.23
CA VAL A 184 -16.11 -16.52 21.20
C VAL A 184 -16.67 -17.92 20.94
#